data_f29a44e973c61564dc06b44814b489e9
#
_entry.id   f29a44e973c61564dc06b44814b489e9
#
_cell.length_a   1.000
_cell.length_b   1.000
_cell.length_c   1.000
_cell.angle_alpha   90.00
_cell.angle_beta   90.00
_cell.angle_gamma   90.00
#
_symmetry.space_group_name_H-M   'P 1'
#
loop_
_entity.id
_entity.type
_entity.pdbx_description
1 polymer ?
#
loop_
_entity_poly.entity_id
_entity_poly.type
_entity_poly.pdbx_seq_one_letter_code
_entity_poly.pdbx_strand_id
1 'polypeptide(L)'
;MIKMKENNGITLIALVITIVVLLILAGVSIAMLTGNNGILTQAKKAKQETSDSAQKEKEDLIKLEMIANNSNVNIPNLKEGMIPVKWNATNKTWEVADKSNTGNDWYDYSTESKKWANVVTVKENCSNGKTRADYLSAGVGTPIPEDDITTMFVWIPRYSYYVKSGYHENANGTGEFAIKFLIGTSDKIIDSSEGQDTAIRTSNTNGKTNGGKYVVHPAFTADTDLGGTGDELSGIWVGKFESSNYTSEYNNKNISTSTTDEDILYGCGDNKNVTIRPNVTSWRYITVDDILKVSQNISKDEAKIYGFKSSELTTTMMQNSQWGAVAYLAQSEYGNMPKIDDGESGIWNNSYNEGITFGSNNSYRMDNRSVTLTGMSGSSRDSATSYYSKVVDGSKKDNGDSIEITYTNINENATTGDNYTNIFYRYYTENGQKASTTRNIYGIYDMSGGSWEYMANYLGSSIENTFVSNFLKIEPKYQTQYAGTGATSSTEDRTLNYEANKGKYGDAIWETSNGCNGQCAWNVDYSNFPYASNPFFIRGGNYSDGSVAGLFSFYSNNGWSYNYRSFRVVLF
;
A
#
# COMPACT_ATOMS: atom_id res chain seq x y z
N MET A 1 48.41 -12.08 90.76
CA MET A 1 47.49 -12.86 89.99
C MET A 1 46.82 -11.94 88.94
N ILE A 2 47.25 -11.98 87.74
CA ILE A 2 46.67 -11.20 86.63
C ILE A 2 45.62 -12.10 86.00
N LYS A 3 44.32 -11.71 86.05
CA LYS A 3 43.24 -12.39 85.37
C LYS A 3 43.34 -12.05 83.87
N MET A 4 43.70 -13.03 83.08
CA MET A 4 43.58 -12.93 81.58
C MET A 4 42.06 -12.87 81.24
N LYS A 5 41.72 -11.83 80.47
CA LYS A 5 40.40 -11.67 79.87
C LYS A 5 40.31 -12.62 78.66
N GLU A 6 39.41 -13.61 78.72
CA GLU A 6 39.16 -14.46 77.55
C GLU A 6 38.54 -13.59 76.45
N ASN A 7 39.25 -13.48 75.32
CA ASN A 7 38.72 -12.94 74.09
C ASN A 7 37.93 -14.07 73.42
N ASN A 8 36.60 -14.02 73.51
CA ASN A 8 35.74 -14.87 72.71
C ASN A 8 35.87 -14.43 71.23
N GLY A 9 36.83 -14.98 70.53
CA GLY A 9 36.93 -14.81 69.10
C GLY A 9 35.76 -15.51 68.39
N ILE A 10 35.17 -14.84 67.46
CA ILE A 10 34.15 -15.44 66.59
C ILE A 10 34.76 -16.67 65.92
N THR A 11 34.17 -17.86 66.08
CA THR A 11 34.66 -19.07 65.44
C THR A 11 34.64 -18.92 63.93
N LEU A 12 35.61 -19.48 63.21
CA LEU A 12 35.70 -19.43 61.74
C LEU A 12 34.38 -19.81 61.07
N ILE A 13 33.67 -20.77 61.67
CA ILE A 13 32.35 -21.23 61.19
C ILE A 13 31.29 -20.12 61.33
N ALA A 14 31.26 -19.40 62.45
CA ALA A 14 30.32 -18.29 62.66
C ALA A 14 30.60 -17.13 61.66
N LEU A 15 31.89 -16.86 61.39
CA LEU A 15 32.26 -15.85 60.40
C LEU A 15 31.82 -16.24 58.99
N VAL A 16 32.06 -17.49 58.57
CA VAL A 16 31.61 -18.00 57.26
C VAL A 16 30.09 -17.96 57.11
N ILE A 17 29.36 -18.40 58.13
CA ILE A 17 27.88 -18.33 58.13
C ILE A 17 27.40 -16.88 57.99
N THR A 18 28.02 -15.95 58.72
CA THR A 18 27.65 -14.53 58.64
C THR A 18 27.90 -13.96 57.22
N ILE A 19 29.05 -14.29 56.60
CA ILE A 19 29.36 -13.86 55.24
C ILE A 19 28.35 -14.44 54.25
N VAL A 20 28.05 -15.73 54.34
CA VAL A 20 27.07 -16.39 53.44
C VAL A 20 25.68 -15.78 53.61
N VAL A 21 25.22 -15.51 54.81
CA VAL A 21 23.90 -14.86 55.08
C VAL A 21 23.88 -13.44 54.50
N LEU A 22 25.00 -12.68 54.68
CA LEU A 22 25.11 -11.32 54.09
C LEU A 22 25.08 -11.35 52.58
N LEU A 23 25.73 -12.31 51.94
CA LEU A 23 25.71 -12.47 50.47
C LEU A 23 24.35 -12.86 49.96
N ILE A 24 23.61 -13.74 50.66
CA ILE A 24 22.21 -14.12 50.31
C ILE A 24 21.31 -12.90 50.44
N LEU A 25 21.40 -12.17 51.58
CA LEU A 25 20.60 -10.95 51.78
C LEU A 25 20.90 -9.86 50.75
N ALA A 26 22.19 -9.66 50.40
CA ALA A 26 22.57 -8.74 49.36
C ALA A 26 22.03 -9.18 47.98
N GLY A 27 22.10 -10.47 47.65
CA GLY A 27 21.56 -11.04 46.41
C GLY A 27 20.06 -10.88 46.29
N VAL A 28 19.32 -11.17 47.36
CA VAL A 28 17.85 -10.98 47.40
C VAL A 28 17.48 -9.49 47.29
N SER A 29 18.20 -8.61 47.99
CA SER A 29 17.96 -7.16 47.91
C SER A 29 18.23 -6.60 46.50
N ILE A 30 19.29 -7.06 45.82
CA ILE A 30 19.59 -6.67 44.46
C ILE A 30 18.51 -7.22 43.51
N ALA A 31 18.08 -8.47 43.67
CA ALA A 31 17.05 -9.07 42.83
C ALA A 31 15.70 -8.35 43.00
N MET A 32 15.33 -7.93 44.23
CA MET A 32 14.15 -7.11 44.46
C MET A 32 14.22 -5.71 43.85
N LEU A 33 15.40 -5.16 43.70
CA LEU A 33 15.59 -3.83 43.11
C LEU A 33 15.69 -3.88 41.56
N THR A 34 16.33 -4.89 40.98
CA THR A 34 16.73 -4.92 39.56
C THR A 34 16.14 -6.09 38.76
N GLY A 35 15.45 -7.05 39.39
CA GLY A 35 14.79 -8.17 38.71
C GLY A 35 13.64 -7.70 37.82
N ASN A 36 13.12 -8.60 36.95
CA ASN A 36 12.02 -8.30 36.02
C ASN A 36 10.76 -7.71 36.70
N ASN A 37 10.55 -8.02 37.97
CA ASN A 37 9.51 -7.44 38.81
C ASN A 37 10.08 -6.48 39.88
N GLY A 38 11.34 -6.04 39.73
CA GLY A 38 12.01 -5.17 40.67
C GLY A 38 11.45 -3.75 40.66
N ILE A 39 11.55 -3.06 41.82
CA ILE A 39 11.03 -1.70 42.01
C ILE A 39 11.55 -0.73 40.93
N LEU A 40 12.81 -0.84 40.54
CA LEU A 40 13.42 -0.02 39.46
C LEU A 40 12.83 -0.31 38.08
N THR A 41 12.53 -1.57 37.78
CA THR A 41 11.91 -1.98 36.54
C THR A 41 10.45 -1.50 36.47
N GLN A 42 9.70 -1.66 37.59
CA GLN A 42 8.33 -1.14 37.68
C GLN A 42 8.28 0.39 37.61
N ALA A 43 9.23 1.09 38.25
CA ALA A 43 9.29 2.55 38.21
C ALA A 43 9.64 3.05 36.79
N LYS A 44 10.51 2.36 36.05
CA LYS A 44 10.78 2.68 34.63
C LYS A 44 9.55 2.44 33.76
N LYS A 45 8.85 1.32 33.98
CA LYS A 45 7.62 1.01 33.25
C LYS A 45 6.51 2.05 33.53
N ALA A 46 6.28 2.39 34.80
CA ALA A 46 5.31 3.41 35.18
C ALA A 46 5.69 4.81 34.61
N LYS A 47 6.98 5.15 34.59
CA LYS A 47 7.44 6.39 33.96
C LYS A 47 7.17 6.40 32.45
N GLN A 48 7.40 5.26 31.77
CA GLN A 48 7.11 5.13 30.33
C GLN A 48 5.62 5.22 30.07
N GLU A 49 4.78 4.49 30.82
CA GLU A 49 3.32 4.53 30.69
C GLU A 49 2.75 5.95 30.95
N THR A 50 3.33 6.66 31.91
CA THR A 50 2.95 8.07 32.18
C THR A 50 3.37 8.99 31.03
N SER A 51 4.56 8.78 30.46
CA SER A 51 5.02 9.55 29.30
C SER A 51 4.15 9.28 28.08
N ASP A 52 3.83 8.02 27.82
CA ASP A 52 3.00 7.60 26.69
C ASP A 52 1.57 8.13 26.83
N SER A 53 1.02 8.12 28.07
CA SER A 53 -0.30 8.71 28.38
C SER A 53 -0.32 10.22 28.18
N ALA A 54 0.73 10.92 28.63
CA ALA A 54 0.84 12.37 28.46
C ALA A 54 1.01 12.76 26.97
N GLN A 55 1.74 11.94 26.22
CA GLN A 55 1.88 12.12 24.78
C GLN A 55 0.54 11.92 24.06
N LYS A 56 -0.20 10.88 24.43
CA LYS A 56 -1.53 10.60 23.89
C LYS A 56 -2.53 11.70 24.22
N GLU A 57 -2.53 12.20 25.47
CA GLU A 57 -3.38 13.34 25.89
C GLU A 57 -3.06 14.60 25.07
N LYS A 58 -1.78 14.88 24.83
CA LYS A 58 -1.35 16.00 23.99
C LYS A 58 -1.82 15.84 22.54
N GLU A 59 -1.74 14.63 21.98
CA GLU A 59 -2.23 14.30 20.65
C GLU A 59 -3.75 14.45 20.56
N ASP A 60 -4.48 14.00 21.57
CA ASP A 60 -5.95 14.14 21.65
C ASP A 60 -6.38 15.61 21.82
N LEU A 61 -5.62 16.44 22.55
CA LEU A 61 -5.84 17.89 22.63
C LEU A 61 -5.60 18.58 21.27
N ILE A 62 -4.53 18.23 20.57
CA ILE A 62 -4.25 18.74 19.22
C ILE A 62 -5.39 18.32 18.25
N LYS A 63 -5.88 17.08 18.34
CA LYS A 63 -7.04 16.64 17.54
C LYS A 63 -8.29 17.46 17.83
N LEU A 64 -8.57 17.73 19.11
CA LEU A 64 -9.71 18.58 19.51
C LEU A 64 -9.57 20.02 19.02
N GLU A 65 -8.36 20.58 19.07
CA GLU A 65 -8.08 21.93 18.61
C GLU A 65 -8.18 22.04 17.08
N MET A 66 -7.72 21.02 16.34
CA MET A 66 -7.88 20.95 14.88
C MET A 66 -9.35 20.77 14.47
N ILE A 67 -10.13 19.98 15.19
CA ILE A 67 -11.59 19.85 15.00
C ILE A 67 -12.28 21.19 15.26
N ALA A 68 -11.89 21.90 16.30
CA ALA A 68 -12.46 23.21 16.67
C ALA A 68 -12.12 24.32 15.66
N ASN A 69 -10.99 24.20 14.98
CA ASN A 69 -10.49 25.19 14.01
C ASN A 69 -10.90 24.90 12.55
N ASN A 70 -11.85 23.99 12.31
CA ASN A 70 -12.29 23.60 10.96
C ASN A 70 -11.17 23.06 10.04
N SER A 71 -10.05 22.61 10.57
CA SER A 71 -8.98 21.94 9.83
C SER A 71 -9.36 20.47 9.62
N ASN A 72 -9.94 20.17 8.61
CA ASN A 72 -11.13 19.41 8.25
C ASN A 72 -10.93 17.94 7.91
N VAL A 73 -9.80 17.28 8.13
CA VAL A 73 -9.65 15.88 7.71
C VAL A 73 -9.04 15.07 8.83
N ASN A 74 -9.49 13.83 8.94
CA ASN A 74 -8.98 12.86 9.91
C ASN A 74 -7.45 12.84 9.96
N ILE A 75 -6.92 13.17 11.13
CA ILE A 75 -5.48 13.25 11.36
C ILE A 75 -4.86 11.89 11.06
N PRO A 76 -3.81 11.84 10.22
CA PRO A 76 -3.13 10.59 9.92
C PRO A 76 -2.61 9.91 11.18
N ASN A 77 -2.93 8.62 11.36
CA ASN A 77 -2.52 7.85 12.52
C ASN A 77 -1.05 7.43 12.38
N LEU A 78 -0.13 8.28 12.86
CA LEU A 78 1.30 7.99 12.85
C LEU A 78 1.63 6.83 13.79
N LYS A 79 2.39 5.88 13.29
CA LYS A 79 2.96 4.78 14.06
C LYS A 79 4.46 5.02 14.29
N GLU A 80 5.01 4.37 15.31
CA GLU A 80 6.46 4.41 15.54
C GLU A 80 7.22 3.98 14.28
N GLY A 81 8.32 4.65 13.97
CA GLY A 81 9.10 4.42 12.75
C GLY A 81 8.67 5.24 11.54
N MET A 82 7.46 5.82 11.54
CA MET A 82 6.98 6.68 10.45
C MET A 82 7.52 8.11 10.58
N ILE A 83 8.02 8.64 9.48
CA ILE A 83 8.49 10.02 9.36
C ILE A 83 7.56 10.75 8.40
N PRO A 84 6.81 11.77 8.86
CA PRO A 84 6.02 12.63 7.99
C PRO A 84 6.91 13.34 6.98
N VAL A 85 6.49 13.39 5.70
CA VAL A 85 7.31 14.01 4.66
C VAL A 85 6.50 14.93 3.75
N LYS A 86 7.20 15.97 3.25
CA LYS A 86 6.77 16.86 2.19
C LYS A 86 7.79 16.90 1.07
N TRP A 87 7.35 17.26 -0.12
CA TRP A 87 8.20 17.33 -1.29
C TRP A 87 8.82 18.71 -1.46
N ASN A 88 10.13 18.75 -1.65
CA ASN A 88 10.86 19.93 -2.08
C ASN A 88 11.11 19.87 -3.59
N ALA A 89 10.34 20.64 -4.36
CA ALA A 89 10.43 20.63 -5.81
C ALA A 89 11.75 21.21 -6.36
N THR A 90 12.39 22.12 -5.62
CA THR A 90 13.66 22.73 -6.01
C THR A 90 14.80 21.72 -5.94
N ASN A 91 14.83 20.96 -4.85
CA ASN A 91 15.89 19.97 -4.59
C ASN A 91 15.54 18.57 -5.11
N LYS A 92 14.32 18.37 -5.63
CA LYS A 92 13.77 17.07 -6.05
C LYS A 92 13.97 15.99 -4.97
N THR A 93 13.62 16.32 -3.73
CA THR A 93 13.79 15.41 -2.59
C THR A 93 12.62 15.50 -1.61
N TRP A 94 12.37 14.41 -0.90
CA TRP A 94 11.47 14.41 0.25
C TRP A 94 12.19 15.00 1.45
N GLU A 95 11.47 15.79 2.23
CA GLU A 95 11.97 16.43 3.46
C GLU A 95 11.03 16.10 4.62
N VAL A 96 11.57 16.07 5.83
CA VAL A 96 10.78 15.95 7.06
C VAL A 96 9.74 17.06 7.11
N ALA A 97 8.47 16.70 7.28
CA ALA A 97 7.36 17.62 7.42
C ALA A 97 7.01 17.87 8.90
N ASP A 98 6.30 18.96 9.16
CA ASP A 98 5.74 19.25 10.48
C ASP A 98 4.58 18.29 10.80
N LYS A 99 4.79 17.35 11.72
CA LYS A 99 3.76 16.38 12.15
C LYS A 99 2.52 17.03 12.77
N SER A 100 2.63 18.24 13.29
CA SER A 100 1.48 19.02 13.78
C SER A 100 0.68 19.67 12.65
N ASN A 101 1.18 19.56 11.43
CA ASN A 101 0.59 20.12 10.20
C ASN A 101 0.31 21.62 10.26
N THR A 102 1.11 22.38 10.98
CA THR A 102 0.96 23.84 11.07
C THR A 102 1.04 24.47 9.68
N GLY A 103 0.02 25.21 9.29
CA GLY A 103 -0.05 25.85 7.97
C GLY A 103 -0.12 24.86 6.80
N ASN A 104 -0.67 23.66 7.01
CA ASN A 104 -0.77 22.60 6.02
C ASN A 104 0.60 22.14 5.49
N ASP A 105 1.61 22.16 6.35
CA ASP A 105 2.99 21.82 5.95
C ASP A 105 3.12 20.35 5.51
N TRP A 106 2.37 19.45 6.13
CA TRP A 106 2.43 18.01 5.84
C TRP A 106 1.34 17.57 4.84
N TYR A 107 0.07 17.91 5.11
CA TYR A 107 -1.07 17.52 4.24
C TYR A 107 -2.14 18.62 4.17
N ASP A 108 -2.88 18.60 3.06
CA ASP A 108 -4.04 19.43 2.81
C ASP A 108 -4.97 18.70 1.83
N TYR A 109 -6.07 18.15 2.35
CA TYR A 109 -7.08 17.43 1.55
C TYR A 109 -8.11 18.35 0.92
N SER A 110 -7.82 19.65 0.77
CA SER A 110 -8.69 20.54 -0.01
C SER A 110 -8.72 20.14 -1.48
N THR A 111 -9.78 20.53 -2.18
CA THR A 111 -9.96 20.29 -3.61
C THR A 111 -8.92 20.96 -4.48
N GLU A 112 -8.34 22.04 -3.97
CA GLU A 112 -7.29 22.82 -4.63
C GLU A 112 -5.91 22.19 -4.46
N SER A 113 -5.59 21.81 -3.22
CA SER A 113 -4.25 21.32 -2.87
C SER A 113 -4.05 19.86 -3.21
N LYS A 114 -5.01 19.01 -2.88
CA LYS A 114 -4.95 17.55 -3.05
C LYS A 114 -3.65 16.93 -2.51
N LYS A 115 -3.12 17.56 -1.44
CA LYS A 115 -1.87 17.15 -0.80
C LYS A 115 -2.16 16.07 0.24
N TRP A 116 -2.24 14.82 -0.22
CA TRP A 116 -2.47 13.69 0.68
C TRP A 116 -1.25 13.47 1.58
N ALA A 117 -1.47 13.06 2.83
CA ALA A 117 -0.38 12.87 3.77
C ALA A 117 0.52 11.70 3.36
N ASN A 118 1.81 11.95 3.32
CA ASN A 118 2.83 10.96 3.01
C ASN A 118 3.73 10.72 4.22
N VAL A 119 4.14 9.48 4.42
CA VAL A 119 5.17 9.08 5.38
C VAL A 119 6.19 8.17 4.72
N VAL A 120 7.39 8.17 5.29
CA VAL A 120 8.45 7.21 4.93
C VAL A 120 8.92 6.47 6.17
N THR A 121 9.43 5.26 5.97
CA THR A 121 10.37 4.62 6.88
C THR A 121 11.74 4.61 6.23
N VAL A 122 12.80 4.66 7.03
CA VAL A 122 14.17 4.66 6.53
C VAL A 122 14.95 3.47 7.07
N LYS A 123 16.04 3.15 6.42
CA LYS A 123 17.00 2.12 6.86
C LYS A 123 17.46 2.40 8.29
N GLU A 124 17.86 1.36 9.02
CA GLU A 124 18.46 1.53 10.35
C GLU A 124 19.77 2.34 10.28
N ASN A 125 20.60 2.01 9.30
CA ASN A 125 21.83 2.73 8.98
C ASN A 125 21.66 3.35 7.59
N CYS A 126 21.63 4.66 7.54
CA CYS A 126 21.40 5.45 6.34
C CYS A 126 22.73 5.90 5.70
N SER A 127 22.65 6.40 4.47
CA SER A 127 23.72 7.10 3.82
C SER A 127 24.16 8.33 4.65
N ASN A 128 25.34 8.84 4.43
CA ASN A 128 25.89 10.00 5.15
C ASN A 128 26.11 9.79 6.67
N GLY A 129 26.16 8.54 7.14
CA GLY A 129 26.41 8.21 8.55
C GLY A 129 25.25 8.52 9.51
N LYS A 130 24.07 8.86 8.98
CA LYS A 130 22.85 9.00 9.76
C LYS A 130 22.21 7.65 10.07
N THR A 131 21.40 7.65 11.13
CA THR A 131 20.58 6.51 11.52
C THR A 131 19.09 6.84 11.39
N ARG A 132 18.23 5.83 11.50
CA ARG A 132 16.79 6.04 11.61
C ARG A 132 16.43 6.96 12.75
N ALA A 133 17.07 6.82 13.90
CA ALA A 133 16.84 7.67 15.08
C ALA A 133 17.14 9.14 14.80
N ASP A 134 18.17 9.42 14.00
CA ASP A 134 18.50 10.79 13.59
C ASP A 134 17.40 11.40 12.74
N TYR A 135 16.77 10.64 11.82
CA TYR A 135 15.67 11.13 11.01
C TYR A 135 14.36 11.25 11.79
N LEU A 136 14.08 10.33 12.73
CA LEU A 136 12.90 10.42 13.60
C LEU A 136 12.92 11.64 14.52
N SER A 137 14.10 12.15 14.86
CA SER A 137 14.31 13.36 15.67
C SER A 137 14.69 14.61 14.87
N ALA A 138 14.75 14.49 13.54
CA ALA A 138 15.20 15.57 12.68
C ALA A 138 14.20 16.73 12.64
N GLY A 139 14.73 17.94 12.47
CA GLY A 139 13.91 19.15 12.27
C GLY A 139 13.20 19.15 10.92
N VAL A 140 12.10 19.89 10.86
CA VAL A 140 11.34 20.15 9.63
C VAL A 140 12.26 20.69 8.54
N GLY A 141 12.09 20.22 7.31
CA GLY A 141 12.93 20.58 6.16
C GLY A 141 14.23 19.77 6.03
N THR A 142 14.49 18.80 6.92
CA THR A 142 15.64 17.90 6.77
C THR A 142 15.43 16.99 5.56
N PRO A 143 16.30 17.00 4.53
CA PRO A 143 16.15 16.16 3.36
C PRO A 143 16.43 14.69 3.69
N ILE A 144 15.65 13.80 3.05
CA ILE A 144 15.76 12.35 3.17
C ILE A 144 16.13 11.82 1.79
N PRO A 145 17.35 11.32 1.59
CA PRO A 145 17.77 10.69 0.34
C PRO A 145 16.86 9.51 -0.03
N GLU A 146 16.48 9.40 -1.30
CA GLU A 146 15.62 8.32 -1.79
C GLU A 146 16.20 6.93 -1.49
N ASP A 147 17.54 6.80 -1.55
CA ASP A 147 18.23 5.54 -1.24
C ASP A 147 18.18 5.15 0.25
N ASP A 148 17.89 6.07 1.14
CA ASP A 148 17.70 5.78 2.56
C ASP A 148 16.27 5.31 2.88
N ILE A 149 15.32 5.58 1.99
CA ILE A 149 13.92 5.22 2.17
C ILE A 149 13.75 3.71 2.00
N THR A 150 13.09 3.09 2.97
CA THR A 150 12.67 1.67 2.92
C THR A 150 11.26 1.55 2.38
N THR A 151 10.31 2.32 2.92
CA THR A 151 8.92 2.32 2.48
C THR A 151 8.33 3.72 2.46
N MET A 152 7.36 3.91 1.56
CA MET A 152 6.53 5.11 1.47
C MET A 152 5.06 4.73 1.53
N PHE A 153 4.29 5.44 2.35
CA PHE A 153 2.85 5.25 2.46
C PHE A 153 2.11 6.57 2.33
N VAL A 154 0.87 6.47 1.85
CA VAL A 154 -0.06 7.59 1.72
C VAL A 154 -1.29 7.30 2.59
N TRP A 155 -1.72 8.30 3.37
CA TRP A 155 -2.90 8.20 4.21
C TRP A 155 -4.18 8.39 3.40
N ILE A 156 -5.09 7.44 3.53
CA ILE A 156 -6.46 7.56 3.03
C ILE A 156 -7.37 7.74 4.26
N PRO A 157 -7.86 8.95 4.51
CA PRO A 157 -8.71 9.24 5.67
C PRO A 157 -10.07 8.59 5.53
N ARG A 158 -10.72 8.27 6.67
CA ARG A 158 -12.10 7.78 6.69
C ARG A 158 -13.05 8.76 6.02
N TYR A 159 -13.87 8.26 5.12
CA TYR A 159 -14.87 9.04 4.43
C TYR A 159 -16.16 8.25 4.18
N SER A 160 -17.20 8.98 3.85
CA SER A 160 -18.43 8.47 3.27
C SER A 160 -18.57 8.94 1.82
N TYR A 161 -19.33 8.21 1.03
CA TYR A 161 -19.46 8.48 -0.39
C TYR A 161 -20.86 8.18 -0.92
N TYR A 162 -21.17 8.70 -2.08
CA TYR A 162 -22.15 8.14 -2.99
C TYR A 162 -21.68 8.27 -4.45
N VAL A 163 -22.21 7.41 -5.32
CA VAL A 163 -21.92 7.48 -6.76
C VAL A 163 -22.80 8.57 -7.37
N LYS A 164 -22.20 9.68 -7.78
CA LYS A 164 -22.89 10.85 -8.32
C LYS A 164 -23.36 10.63 -9.75
N SER A 165 -22.57 9.90 -10.56
CA SER A 165 -22.88 9.53 -11.93
C SER A 165 -22.23 8.21 -12.32
N GLY A 166 -22.75 7.52 -13.33
CA GLY A 166 -22.15 6.31 -13.88
C GLY A 166 -22.37 5.03 -13.06
N TYR A 167 -23.30 5.03 -12.08
CA TYR A 167 -23.56 3.85 -11.25
C TYR A 167 -23.96 2.63 -12.09
N HIS A 168 -23.19 1.54 -11.97
CA HIS A 168 -23.42 0.27 -12.66
C HIS A 168 -23.61 0.43 -14.17
N GLU A 169 -22.98 1.42 -14.76
CA GLU A 169 -23.07 1.73 -16.18
C GLU A 169 -21.85 1.24 -16.95
N ASN A 170 -22.04 1.07 -18.24
CA ASN A 170 -21.01 0.63 -19.17
C ASN A 170 -19.95 1.72 -19.42
N ALA A 171 -18.83 1.27 -19.88
CA ALA A 171 -17.55 1.85 -20.18
C ALA A 171 -17.50 3.20 -20.91
N ASN A 172 -18.55 3.64 -21.56
CA ASN A 172 -18.54 4.86 -22.39
C ASN A 172 -18.64 6.16 -21.60
N GLY A 173 -18.67 6.09 -20.28
CA GLY A 173 -18.76 7.23 -19.37
C GLY A 173 -17.75 7.14 -18.24
N THR A 174 -17.26 8.29 -17.83
CA THR A 174 -16.51 8.45 -16.61
C THR A 174 -17.49 8.78 -15.50
N GLY A 175 -17.59 7.90 -14.50
CA GLY A 175 -18.40 8.17 -13.31
C GLY A 175 -17.68 9.12 -12.34
N GLU A 176 -18.44 9.62 -11.38
CA GLU A 176 -17.95 10.53 -10.33
C GLU A 176 -18.45 10.08 -8.97
N PHE A 177 -17.57 10.12 -7.97
CA PHE A 177 -17.92 9.95 -6.57
C PHE A 177 -18.02 11.29 -5.85
N ALA A 178 -19.11 11.48 -5.11
CA ALA A 178 -19.18 12.52 -4.10
C ALA A 178 -18.63 11.98 -2.78
N ILE A 179 -17.73 12.71 -2.14
CA ILE A 179 -17.01 12.31 -0.93
C ILE A 179 -17.30 13.32 0.19
N LYS A 180 -17.50 12.82 1.41
CA LYS A 180 -17.50 13.61 2.64
C LYS A 180 -16.64 12.92 3.69
N PHE A 181 -15.64 13.62 4.21
CA PHE A 181 -14.80 13.08 5.27
C PHE A 181 -15.57 12.95 6.58
N LEU A 182 -15.18 11.97 7.40
CA LEU A 182 -15.83 11.64 8.67
C LEU A 182 -14.93 12.00 9.85
N ILE A 183 -15.53 12.21 11.02
CA ILE A 183 -14.80 12.58 12.25
C ILE A 183 -14.27 11.32 12.93
N GLY A 184 -12.95 11.15 12.94
CA GLY A 184 -12.28 10.04 13.62
C GLY A 184 -12.79 8.68 13.15
N THR A 185 -13.22 7.83 14.06
CA THR A 185 -13.83 6.51 13.77
C THR A 185 -15.36 6.55 13.75
N SER A 186 -15.96 7.74 13.87
CA SER A 186 -17.42 7.91 13.87
C SER A 186 -17.98 8.00 12.45
N ASP A 187 -19.32 7.96 12.36
CA ASP A 187 -20.04 8.17 11.09
C ASP A 187 -20.47 9.63 10.89
N LYS A 188 -20.02 10.55 11.77
CA LYS A 188 -20.34 11.98 11.65
C LYS A 188 -19.57 12.59 10.50
N ILE A 189 -20.28 13.30 9.63
CA ILE A 189 -19.73 14.04 8.51
C ILE A 189 -19.13 15.34 9.04
N ILE A 190 -17.92 15.69 8.58
CA ILE A 190 -17.20 16.91 9.00
C ILE A 190 -17.92 18.15 8.51
N ASP A 191 -18.37 18.14 7.24
CA ASP A 191 -19.13 19.24 6.65
C ASP A 191 -20.53 18.74 6.26
N SER A 192 -21.52 19.09 7.09
CA SER A 192 -22.92 18.72 6.93
C SER A 192 -23.75 19.72 6.11
N SER A 193 -23.09 20.60 5.32
CA SER A 193 -23.73 21.66 4.55
C SER A 193 -24.85 21.17 3.60
N GLU A 194 -24.85 19.90 3.23
CA GLU A 194 -25.88 19.28 2.37
C GLU A 194 -27.02 18.59 3.14
N GLY A 195 -27.13 18.82 4.45
CA GLY A 195 -28.26 18.36 5.26
C GLY A 195 -28.20 16.90 5.69
N GLN A 196 -27.03 16.25 5.60
CA GLN A 196 -26.76 14.93 6.18
C GLN A 196 -25.60 15.04 7.17
N ASP A 197 -25.90 14.91 8.47
CA ASP A 197 -24.91 15.04 9.54
C ASP A 197 -24.19 13.72 9.85
N THR A 198 -24.80 12.61 9.48
CA THR A 198 -24.30 11.26 9.79
C THR A 198 -24.46 10.38 8.56
N ALA A 199 -23.36 9.72 8.16
CA ALA A 199 -23.37 8.77 7.07
C ALA A 199 -24.13 7.49 7.47
N ILE A 200 -24.75 6.82 6.50
CA ILE A 200 -25.43 5.55 6.72
C ILE A 200 -24.49 4.36 6.56
N ARG A 201 -24.87 3.20 7.13
CA ARG A 201 -24.05 1.97 7.12
C ARG A 201 -24.45 0.94 6.07
N THR A 202 -25.59 1.13 5.43
CA THR A 202 -26.09 0.18 4.43
C THR A 202 -26.23 0.86 3.10
N SER A 203 -25.65 0.28 2.06
CA SER A 203 -25.94 0.68 0.70
C SER A 203 -27.29 0.13 0.26
N ASN A 204 -28.09 0.96 -0.35
CA ASN A 204 -29.28 0.49 -1.05
C ASN A 204 -28.86 0.02 -2.45
N THR A 205 -28.74 -1.29 -2.60
CA THR A 205 -28.27 -1.95 -3.83
C THR A 205 -29.16 -1.74 -5.05
N ASN A 206 -30.33 -1.10 -4.90
CA ASN A 206 -31.32 -0.93 -5.97
C ASN A 206 -31.23 0.40 -6.69
N GLY A 207 -30.18 1.15 -6.52
CA GLY A 207 -30.22 2.38 -7.26
C GLY A 207 -29.06 3.32 -7.02
N LYS A 208 -28.97 4.18 -7.96
CA LYS A 208 -28.18 5.37 -7.91
C LYS A 208 -27.93 5.76 -6.46
N THR A 209 -26.80 5.32 -5.87
CA THR A 209 -26.28 6.13 -4.82
C THR A 209 -27.15 6.33 -3.57
N ASN A 210 -27.88 5.31 -3.12
CA ASN A 210 -28.69 5.42 -1.89
C ASN A 210 -29.64 6.64 -1.84
N GLY A 211 -30.17 7.08 -2.98
CA GLY A 211 -30.96 8.29 -3.09
C GLY A 211 -30.15 9.58 -2.85
N GLY A 212 -28.83 9.55 -3.13
CA GLY A 212 -27.92 10.65 -2.88
C GLY A 212 -27.44 10.75 -1.43
N LYS A 213 -27.60 9.70 -0.64
CA LYS A 213 -27.13 9.66 0.75
C LYS A 213 -25.71 9.12 0.82
N TYR A 214 -24.89 9.77 1.61
CA TYR A 214 -23.52 9.33 1.90
C TYR A 214 -23.51 8.05 2.75
N VAL A 215 -22.77 7.06 2.27
CA VAL A 215 -22.55 5.75 2.93
C VAL A 215 -21.12 5.69 3.42
N VAL A 216 -20.91 5.21 4.65
CA VAL A 216 -19.54 4.96 5.17
C VAL A 216 -18.84 3.96 4.26
N HIS A 217 -17.62 4.29 3.82
CA HIS A 217 -16.86 3.36 2.98
C HIS A 217 -16.41 2.14 3.78
N PRO A 218 -16.67 0.90 3.30
CA PRO A 218 -16.46 -0.33 4.05
C PRO A 218 -15.02 -0.55 4.54
N ALA A 219 -14.01 -0.11 3.78
CA ALA A 219 -12.60 -0.26 4.13
C ALA A 219 -12.23 0.32 5.52
N PHE A 220 -13.05 1.21 6.07
CA PHE A 220 -12.80 1.86 7.36
C PHE A 220 -13.68 1.31 8.49
N THR A 221 -14.42 0.25 8.24
CA THR A 221 -15.40 -0.31 9.18
C THR A 221 -14.96 -1.65 9.74
N ALA A 222 -15.64 -2.08 10.81
CA ALA A 222 -15.45 -3.41 11.38
C ALA A 222 -16.08 -4.54 10.53
N ASP A 223 -16.85 -4.22 9.49
CA ASP A 223 -17.59 -5.21 8.69
C ASP A 223 -16.67 -5.95 7.71
N THR A 224 -16.18 -7.11 8.14
CA THR A 224 -15.28 -7.96 7.32
C THR A 224 -15.97 -8.60 6.12
N ASP A 225 -17.28 -8.73 6.11
CA ASP A 225 -18.03 -9.27 4.96
C ASP A 225 -18.02 -8.30 3.78
N LEU A 226 -17.90 -7.01 4.06
CA LEU A 226 -17.74 -5.96 3.07
C LEU A 226 -16.27 -5.56 2.85
N GLY A 227 -15.34 -6.23 3.49
CA GLY A 227 -13.89 -5.95 3.37
C GLY A 227 -13.39 -4.92 4.36
N GLY A 228 -14.09 -4.74 5.47
CA GLY A 228 -13.57 -4.02 6.65
C GLY A 228 -12.52 -4.82 7.40
N THR A 229 -11.94 -4.20 8.42
CA THR A 229 -10.75 -4.72 9.11
C THR A 229 -11.02 -5.34 10.47
N GLY A 230 -12.30 -5.51 10.84
CA GLY A 230 -12.70 -5.96 12.18
C GLY A 230 -12.75 -4.83 13.20
N ASP A 231 -12.18 -3.68 12.89
CA ASP A 231 -12.16 -2.47 13.73
C ASP A 231 -12.66 -1.25 12.94
N GLU A 232 -13.16 -0.25 13.68
CA GLU A 232 -13.48 1.07 13.12
C GLU A 232 -12.18 1.88 13.00
N LEU A 233 -11.84 2.30 11.78
CA LEU A 233 -10.60 3.02 11.49
C LEU A 233 -10.88 4.48 11.14
N SER A 234 -9.98 5.39 11.57
CA SER A 234 -9.98 6.78 11.11
C SER A 234 -9.39 6.95 9.70
N GLY A 235 -8.79 5.91 9.14
CA GLY A 235 -8.19 5.82 7.83
C GLY A 235 -7.22 4.65 7.73
N ILE A 236 -6.57 4.53 6.57
CA ILE A 236 -5.58 3.48 6.29
C ILE A 236 -4.35 4.08 5.61
N TRP A 237 -3.17 3.50 5.87
CA TRP A 237 -1.96 3.76 5.12
C TRP A 237 -1.85 2.80 3.94
N VAL A 238 -1.70 3.33 2.75
CA VAL A 238 -1.58 2.54 1.51
C VAL A 238 -0.20 2.75 0.91
N GLY A 239 0.45 1.68 0.47
CA GLY A 239 1.72 1.76 -0.22
C GLY A 239 1.68 2.74 -1.39
N LYS A 240 2.60 3.73 -1.40
CA LYS A 240 2.63 4.78 -2.42
C LYS A 240 2.89 4.24 -3.81
N PHE A 241 3.68 3.17 -3.90
CA PHE A 241 4.07 2.45 -5.12
C PHE A 241 3.73 0.98 -4.99
N GLU A 242 3.78 0.23 -6.09
CA GLU A 242 3.81 -1.23 -6.03
C GLU A 242 4.94 -1.71 -5.13
N SER A 243 4.74 -2.87 -4.51
CA SER A 243 5.74 -3.49 -3.66
C SER A 243 6.92 -4.02 -4.45
N SER A 244 8.11 -3.87 -3.89
CA SER A 244 9.37 -4.38 -4.44
C SER A 244 10.09 -5.24 -3.41
N ASN A 245 11.07 -6.03 -3.85
CA ASN A 245 11.92 -6.78 -2.94
C ASN A 245 13.01 -5.86 -2.34
N TYR A 246 13.25 -5.98 -1.05
CA TYR A 246 14.21 -5.15 -0.32
C TYR A 246 15.68 -5.43 -0.69
N THR A 247 16.01 -6.59 -1.25
CA THR A 247 17.41 -6.91 -1.55
C THR A 247 17.96 -5.98 -2.62
N SER A 248 19.07 -5.30 -2.31
CA SER A 248 19.73 -4.32 -3.17
C SER A 248 20.16 -4.88 -4.54
N GLU A 249 20.26 -6.19 -4.67
CA GLU A 249 20.64 -6.85 -5.91
C GLU A 249 19.58 -6.76 -7.01
N TYR A 250 18.29 -6.62 -6.65
CA TYR A 250 17.18 -6.51 -7.61
C TYR A 250 16.79 -5.07 -7.93
N ASN A 251 17.26 -4.12 -7.15
CA ASN A 251 16.87 -2.71 -7.30
C ASN A 251 17.47 -2.01 -8.52
N ASN A 252 18.47 -2.60 -9.20
CA ASN A 252 19.13 -2.01 -10.37
C ASN A 252 19.70 -3.04 -11.35
N LYS A 253 19.41 -4.33 -11.21
CA LYS A 253 19.85 -5.29 -12.20
C LYS A 253 18.98 -5.18 -13.44
N ASN A 254 19.61 -4.89 -14.57
CA ASN A 254 19.17 -5.43 -15.85
C ASN A 254 19.01 -6.94 -15.63
N ILE A 255 17.78 -7.42 -15.54
CA ILE A 255 17.52 -8.85 -15.44
C ILE A 255 18.16 -9.46 -16.66
N SER A 256 19.30 -10.15 -16.46
CA SER A 256 20.03 -10.72 -17.58
C SER A 256 19.21 -11.86 -18.17
N THR A 257 19.46 -12.13 -19.45
CA THR A 257 18.77 -13.19 -20.22
C THR A 257 18.96 -14.60 -19.65
N SER A 258 19.80 -14.76 -18.65
CA SER A 258 20.12 -16.03 -18.00
C SER A 258 19.51 -16.20 -16.60
N THR A 259 18.78 -15.20 -16.09
CA THR A 259 18.06 -15.37 -14.82
C THR A 259 16.85 -16.23 -15.03
N THR A 260 16.78 -17.35 -14.30
CA THR A 260 15.60 -18.20 -14.27
C THR A 260 14.47 -17.49 -13.51
N ASP A 261 13.23 -17.88 -13.75
CA ASP A 261 12.07 -17.38 -13.00
C ASP A 261 12.27 -17.55 -11.48
N GLU A 262 13.02 -18.58 -11.08
CA GLU A 262 13.41 -18.85 -9.71
C GLU A 262 14.31 -17.75 -9.13
N ASP A 263 15.22 -17.17 -9.88
CA ASP A 263 16.09 -16.09 -9.39
C ASP A 263 15.30 -14.79 -9.10
N ILE A 264 14.20 -14.58 -9.80
CA ILE A 264 13.29 -13.45 -9.56
C ILE A 264 12.37 -13.74 -8.37
N LEU A 265 11.90 -14.97 -8.26
CA LEU A 265 11.02 -15.49 -7.20
C LEU A 265 11.73 -15.68 -5.86
N TYR A 266 12.87 -16.33 -5.91
CA TYR A 266 13.59 -16.85 -4.77
C TYR A 266 14.82 -16.05 -4.42
N GLY A 267 15.14 -15.03 -5.19
CA GLY A 267 16.16 -14.05 -4.83
C GLY A 267 15.90 -13.32 -3.52
N CYS A 268 14.82 -13.71 -2.85
CA CYS A 268 14.52 -13.30 -1.50
C CYS A 268 15.32 -14.07 -0.46
N GLY A 269 15.83 -15.27 -0.74
CA GLY A 269 16.38 -16.15 0.29
C GLY A 269 15.44 -16.25 1.49
N ASP A 270 16.00 -16.30 2.70
CA ASP A 270 15.21 -16.18 3.93
C ASP A 270 14.76 -14.72 4.21
N ASN A 271 15.20 -13.75 3.43
CA ASN A 271 15.00 -12.33 3.64
C ASN A 271 13.83 -11.81 2.80
N LYS A 272 12.62 -12.16 3.21
CA LYS A 272 11.34 -11.83 2.54
C LYS A 272 10.84 -10.44 2.94
N ASN A 273 11.67 -9.42 2.73
CA ASN A 273 11.34 -8.06 3.10
C ASN A 273 10.87 -7.24 1.90
N VAL A 274 9.83 -6.46 2.11
CA VAL A 274 9.24 -5.56 1.13
C VAL A 274 9.92 -4.20 1.20
N THR A 275 10.15 -3.57 0.05
CA THR A 275 10.39 -2.14 -0.06
C THR A 275 9.27 -1.50 -0.88
N ILE A 276 8.93 -0.24 -0.56
CA ILE A 276 7.90 0.52 -1.27
C ILE A 276 8.50 1.89 -1.57
N ARG A 277 9.14 2.02 -2.71
CA ARG A 277 9.83 3.24 -3.12
C ARG A 277 9.85 3.35 -4.65
N PRO A 278 10.10 4.52 -5.22
CA PRO A 278 10.13 4.69 -6.67
C PRO A 278 11.42 4.10 -7.28
N ASN A 279 11.41 3.96 -8.59
CA ASN A 279 12.55 3.57 -9.42
C ASN A 279 13.16 2.19 -9.10
N VAL A 280 12.38 1.28 -8.57
CA VAL A 280 12.78 -0.10 -8.31
C VAL A 280 11.85 -1.07 -9.04
N THR A 281 12.33 -2.26 -9.31
CA THR A 281 11.53 -3.28 -10.00
C THR A 281 10.41 -3.78 -9.09
N SER A 282 9.18 -3.79 -9.60
CA SER A 282 8.04 -4.40 -8.90
C SER A 282 8.31 -5.87 -8.58
N TRP A 283 7.91 -6.32 -7.40
CA TRP A 283 8.08 -7.72 -7.01
C TRP A 283 7.07 -8.59 -7.74
N ARG A 284 7.53 -9.27 -8.76
CA ARG A 284 6.75 -10.16 -9.61
C ARG A 284 7.13 -11.62 -9.35
N TYR A 285 6.47 -12.56 -9.99
CA TYR A 285 6.67 -14.00 -9.79
C TYR A 285 6.50 -14.47 -8.34
N ILE A 286 5.56 -13.90 -7.63
CA ILE A 286 5.22 -14.24 -6.25
C ILE A 286 3.81 -14.82 -6.18
N THR A 287 3.59 -15.87 -5.39
CA THR A 287 2.26 -16.46 -5.19
C THR A 287 1.43 -15.61 -4.24
N VAL A 288 0.12 -15.72 -4.33
CA VAL A 288 -0.80 -14.98 -3.44
C VAL A 288 -0.56 -15.29 -1.96
N ASP A 289 -0.21 -16.53 -1.61
CA ASP A 289 0.14 -16.94 -0.24
C ASP A 289 1.42 -16.27 0.27
N ASP A 290 2.43 -16.20 -0.59
CA ASP A 290 3.69 -15.56 -0.22
C ASP A 290 3.55 -14.04 -0.14
N ILE A 291 2.71 -13.44 -1.00
CA ILE A 291 2.34 -12.03 -0.91
C ILE A 291 1.75 -11.72 0.48
N LEU A 292 0.78 -12.52 0.93
CA LEU A 292 0.19 -12.33 2.25
C LEU A 292 1.25 -12.41 3.37
N LYS A 293 2.13 -13.42 3.32
CA LYS A 293 3.19 -13.62 4.32
C LYS A 293 4.16 -12.44 4.37
N VAL A 294 4.67 -12.00 3.20
CA VAL A 294 5.64 -10.88 3.17
C VAL A 294 5.00 -9.56 3.57
N SER A 295 3.73 -9.36 3.23
CA SER A 295 2.97 -8.17 3.65
C SER A 295 2.78 -8.13 5.17
N GLN A 296 2.44 -9.26 5.79
CA GLN A 296 2.29 -9.36 7.24
C GLN A 296 3.62 -9.30 8.00
N ASN A 297 4.75 -9.61 7.35
CA ASN A 297 6.06 -9.54 8.01
C ASN A 297 6.50 -8.11 8.31
N ILE A 298 5.95 -7.10 7.64
CA ILE A 298 6.33 -5.69 7.83
C ILE A 298 6.09 -5.23 9.27
N SER A 299 5.01 -5.69 9.93
CA SER A 299 4.69 -5.34 11.31
C SER A 299 5.33 -6.24 12.37
N LYS A 300 6.06 -7.30 11.99
CA LYS A 300 6.69 -8.19 12.97
C LYS A 300 7.95 -7.55 13.56
N ASP A 301 8.14 -7.71 14.87
CA ASP A 301 9.29 -7.15 15.61
C ASP A 301 10.65 -7.59 15.05
N GLU A 302 10.69 -8.75 14.43
CA GLU A 302 11.89 -9.29 13.77
C GLU A 302 12.27 -8.47 12.53
N ALA A 303 11.32 -7.77 11.95
CA ALA A 303 11.54 -6.89 10.80
C ALA A 303 12.08 -5.51 11.23
N LYS A 304 13.20 -5.47 11.93
CA LYS A 304 13.89 -4.23 12.37
C LYS A 304 14.16 -3.23 11.25
N ILE A 305 14.02 -3.67 10.01
CA ILE A 305 14.22 -2.90 8.79
C ILE A 305 13.33 -1.66 8.74
N TYR A 306 12.08 -1.77 9.21
CA TYR A 306 11.09 -0.69 9.09
C TYR A 306 11.04 0.22 10.32
N GLY A 307 11.43 -0.28 11.49
CA GLY A 307 11.35 0.44 12.76
C GLY A 307 9.95 0.47 13.37
N PHE A 308 9.03 -0.37 12.90
CA PHE A 308 7.69 -0.52 13.47
C PHE A 308 7.70 -1.35 14.75
N LYS A 309 6.70 -1.13 15.60
CA LYS A 309 6.34 -2.02 16.71
C LYS A 309 5.15 -2.89 16.30
N SER A 310 5.29 -4.19 16.42
CA SER A 310 4.26 -5.17 16.05
C SER A 310 2.93 -5.02 16.80
N SER A 311 2.99 -4.52 18.03
CA SER A 311 1.79 -4.33 18.87
C SER A 311 0.89 -3.16 18.47
N GLU A 312 1.36 -2.28 17.60
CA GLU A 312 0.68 -1.03 17.26
C GLU A 312 0.15 -0.98 15.82
N LEU A 313 0.49 -1.97 15.02
CA LEU A 313 0.28 -1.92 13.59
C LEU A 313 -0.13 -3.28 13.03
N THR A 314 -1.17 -3.29 12.22
CA THR A 314 -1.51 -4.42 11.35
C THR A 314 -1.06 -4.11 9.93
N THR A 315 -0.34 -5.04 9.29
CA THR A 315 0.08 -4.94 7.90
C THR A 315 -0.43 -6.14 7.11
N THR A 316 -0.89 -5.90 5.89
CA THR A 316 -1.44 -6.95 5.03
C THR A 316 -1.36 -6.58 3.56
N MET A 317 -1.56 -7.55 2.68
CA MET A 317 -1.84 -7.26 1.28
C MET A 317 -3.21 -6.61 1.12
N MET A 318 -3.35 -5.77 0.11
CA MET A 318 -4.54 -4.96 -0.13
C MET A 318 -5.79 -5.81 -0.42
N GLN A 319 -6.95 -5.36 0.06
CA GLN A 319 -8.27 -5.91 -0.27
C GLN A 319 -8.99 -5.02 -1.30
N ASN A 320 -10.00 -5.56 -1.99
CA ASN A 320 -10.81 -4.80 -2.96
C ASN A 320 -11.48 -3.55 -2.35
N SER A 321 -11.96 -3.63 -1.12
CA SER A 321 -12.51 -2.47 -0.40
C SER A 321 -11.47 -1.37 -0.18
N GLN A 322 -10.24 -1.74 0.17
CA GLN A 322 -9.13 -0.80 0.36
C GLN A 322 -8.67 -0.21 -0.99
N TRP A 323 -8.66 -1.02 -2.05
CA TRP A 323 -8.48 -0.53 -3.42
C TRP A 323 -9.59 0.47 -3.80
N GLY A 324 -10.85 0.12 -3.54
CA GLY A 324 -11.99 0.99 -3.75
C GLY A 324 -11.89 2.30 -2.98
N ALA A 325 -11.39 2.26 -1.73
CA ALA A 325 -11.17 3.47 -0.94
C ALA A 325 -10.20 4.46 -1.61
N VAL A 326 -9.15 3.95 -2.24
CA VAL A 326 -8.23 4.78 -3.03
C VAL A 326 -8.89 5.23 -4.34
N ALA A 327 -9.52 4.30 -5.06
CA ALA A 327 -10.11 4.58 -6.37
C ALA A 327 -11.23 5.61 -6.31
N TYR A 328 -12.10 5.54 -5.30
CA TYR A 328 -13.21 6.50 -5.13
C TYR A 328 -12.71 7.89 -4.76
N LEU A 329 -11.75 7.96 -3.84
CA LEU A 329 -11.14 9.24 -3.48
C LEU A 329 -10.38 9.85 -4.68
N ALA A 330 -9.70 9.02 -5.49
CA ALA A 330 -9.04 9.45 -6.72
C ALA A 330 -10.03 9.93 -7.78
N GLN A 331 -11.19 9.29 -7.90
CA GLN A 331 -12.25 9.62 -8.86
C GLN A 331 -13.28 10.60 -8.27
N SER A 332 -12.83 11.52 -7.45
CA SER A 332 -13.61 12.59 -6.84
C SER A 332 -12.92 13.94 -6.99
N GLU A 333 -13.56 15.01 -6.52
CA GLU A 333 -12.98 16.35 -6.49
C GLU A 333 -11.67 16.46 -5.66
N TYR A 334 -11.42 15.50 -4.77
CA TYR A 334 -10.22 15.41 -3.93
C TYR A 334 -9.05 14.66 -4.60
N GLY A 335 -9.25 14.13 -5.79
CA GLY A 335 -8.29 13.33 -6.53
C GLY A 335 -8.08 13.76 -7.98
N ASN A 336 -7.65 12.82 -8.81
CA ASN A 336 -7.39 13.03 -10.23
C ASN A 336 -8.67 12.86 -11.06
N MET A 337 -9.66 13.70 -10.82
CA MET A 337 -10.86 13.70 -11.66
C MET A 337 -10.55 14.22 -13.06
N PRO A 338 -11.21 13.64 -14.09
CA PRO A 338 -10.92 13.91 -15.50
C PRO A 338 -11.56 15.22 -16.03
N LYS A 339 -11.58 16.27 -15.25
CA LYS A 339 -11.83 17.63 -15.78
C LYS A 339 -10.51 18.23 -16.26
N ILE A 340 -9.96 17.62 -17.29
CA ILE A 340 -8.62 17.97 -17.69
C ILE A 340 -8.71 18.61 -19.07
N ASP A 341 -8.28 19.87 -19.14
CA ASP A 341 -8.18 20.65 -20.37
C ASP A 341 -7.16 20.09 -21.36
N ASP A 342 -6.42 19.04 -21.01
CA ASP A 342 -5.42 18.39 -21.88
C ASP A 342 -5.99 17.26 -22.76
N GLY A 343 -7.30 17.01 -22.67
CA GLY A 343 -7.99 16.01 -23.50
C GLY A 343 -7.74 14.54 -23.09
N GLU A 344 -6.99 14.31 -22.00
CA GLU A 344 -6.71 12.97 -21.50
C GLU A 344 -7.56 12.64 -20.30
N SER A 345 -8.26 11.51 -20.32
CA SER A 345 -9.07 11.03 -19.22
C SER A 345 -8.31 10.01 -18.37
N GLY A 346 -8.48 10.12 -17.06
CA GLY A 346 -8.00 9.13 -16.11
C GLY A 346 -6.50 9.23 -15.76
N ILE A 347 -6.02 8.21 -15.08
CA ILE A 347 -4.63 8.10 -14.64
C ILE A 347 -3.77 7.52 -15.75
N TRP A 348 -2.63 8.13 -16.02
CA TRP A 348 -1.66 7.59 -16.98
C TRP A 348 -1.11 6.25 -16.52
N ASN A 349 -0.88 5.37 -17.48
CA ASN A 349 -0.34 4.06 -17.22
C ASN A 349 1.10 4.14 -16.72
N ASN A 350 1.41 3.36 -15.70
CA ASN A 350 2.77 2.96 -15.40
C ASN A 350 3.16 1.84 -16.36
N SER A 351 3.82 2.20 -17.46
CA SER A 351 4.26 1.26 -18.49
C SER A 351 5.74 1.46 -18.73
N TYR A 352 6.56 0.58 -18.21
CA TYR A 352 7.98 0.54 -18.50
C TYR A 352 8.41 -0.89 -18.81
N ASN A 353 8.91 -1.13 -20.00
CA ASN A 353 9.44 -2.41 -20.44
C ASN A 353 10.89 -2.27 -20.88
N GLU A 354 11.81 -2.86 -20.15
CA GLU A 354 13.20 -2.98 -20.60
C GLU A 354 13.43 -4.40 -21.15
N GLY A 355 13.92 -4.46 -22.39
CA GLY A 355 14.44 -5.71 -22.96
C GLY A 355 13.41 -6.71 -23.45
N ILE A 356 12.24 -6.28 -23.96
CA ILE A 356 11.34 -7.18 -24.68
C ILE A 356 12.05 -7.68 -25.94
N THR A 357 12.49 -8.92 -25.94
CA THR A 357 12.95 -9.64 -27.12
C THR A 357 11.92 -10.68 -27.49
N PHE A 358 11.38 -10.62 -28.71
CA PHE A 358 10.57 -11.70 -29.25
C PHE A 358 11.47 -12.80 -29.78
N GLY A 359 11.22 -14.04 -29.35
CA GLY A 359 11.92 -15.21 -29.88
C GLY A 359 11.58 -15.46 -31.35
N SER A 360 12.53 -15.98 -32.11
CA SER A 360 12.45 -16.23 -33.55
C SER A 360 11.50 -17.34 -34.02
N ASN A 361 10.69 -17.89 -33.14
CA ASN A 361 9.78 -18.99 -33.44
C ASN A 361 8.37 -18.67 -32.98
N ASN A 362 7.57 -18.00 -33.80
CA ASN A 362 6.09 -17.95 -33.83
C ASN A 362 5.29 -18.26 -32.53
N SER A 363 5.88 -18.19 -31.37
CA SER A 363 5.21 -18.22 -30.11
C SER A 363 5.32 -16.85 -29.48
N TYR A 364 4.23 -16.15 -29.35
CA TYR A 364 4.02 -14.92 -28.62
C TYR A 364 4.38 -15.11 -27.15
N ARG A 365 5.65 -15.36 -26.87
CA ARG A 365 6.16 -15.37 -25.51
C ARG A 365 6.77 -14.01 -25.27
N MET A 366 6.13 -13.23 -24.43
CA MET A 366 6.84 -12.19 -23.72
C MET A 366 8.02 -12.86 -23.04
N ASP A 367 9.23 -12.48 -23.45
CA ASP A 367 10.41 -12.91 -22.73
C ASP A 367 10.28 -12.44 -21.29
N ASN A 368 10.72 -13.25 -20.33
CA ASN A 368 10.68 -13.01 -18.88
C ASN A 368 11.43 -11.74 -18.43
N ARG A 369 11.87 -10.92 -19.36
CA ARG A 369 12.70 -9.73 -19.20
C ARG A 369 11.94 -8.40 -19.12
N SER A 370 10.62 -8.40 -19.20
CA SER A 370 9.88 -7.16 -19.01
C SER A 370 10.02 -6.70 -17.56
N VAL A 371 10.57 -5.52 -17.39
CA VAL A 371 10.80 -4.89 -16.09
C VAL A 371 9.79 -3.78 -15.91
N THR A 372 9.07 -3.78 -14.79
CA THR A 372 8.26 -2.64 -14.37
C THR A 372 9.02 -1.87 -13.30
N LEU A 373 9.29 -0.60 -13.54
CA LEU A 373 9.86 0.29 -12.53
C LEU A 373 8.74 1.08 -11.86
N THR A 374 8.71 1.03 -10.55
CA THR A 374 7.71 1.73 -9.75
C THR A 374 7.78 3.25 -9.93
N GLY A 375 6.64 3.92 -9.98
CA GLY A 375 6.55 5.35 -10.13
C GLY A 375 6.97 5.90 -11.51
N MET A 376 7.10 5.05 -12.52
CA MET A 376 7.32 5.47 -13.90
C MET A 376 5.99 5.57 -14.64
N SER A 377 5.80 6.61 -15.43
CA SER A 377 4.60 6.74 -16.26
C SER A 377 4.94 6.79 -17.74
N GLY A 378 4.09 6.22 -18.57
CA GLY A 378 4.21 6.31 -20.02
C GLY A 378 3.92 7.72 -20.55
N SER A 379 3.99 7.88 -21.88
CA SER A 379 3.70 9.16 -22.55
C SER A 379 2.21 9.49 -22.61
N SER A 380 1.34 8.52 -22.36
CA SER A 380 -0.11 8.68 -22.26
C SER A 380 -0.74 7.43 -21.67
N ARG A 381 -2.05 7.47 -21.39
CA ARG A 381 -2.81 6.29 -20.99
C ARG A 381 -2.73 5.15 -22.02
N ASP A 382 -2.65 5.48 -23.29
CA ASP A 382 -2.64 4.54 -24.42
C ASP A 382 -1.23 4.12 -24.85
N SER A 383 -0.19 4.56 -24.16
CA SER A 383 1.21 4.34 -24.53
C SER A 383 1.77 2.99 -24.12
N ALA A 384 0.94 1.98 -23.95
CA ALA A 384 1.43 0.62 -23.76
C ALA A 384 2.31 0.21 -24.94
N THR A 385 3.47 -0.38 -24.63
CA THR A 385 4.29 -1.02 -25.64
C THR A 385 3.51 -2.15 -26.30
N SER A 386 3.43 -2.14 -27.61
CA SER A 386 2.75 -3.23 -28.29
C SER A 386 3.50 -4.55 -28.09
N TYR A 387 2.78 -5.64 -28.05
CA TYR A 387 3.31 -7.01 -27.93
C TYR A 387 4.34 -7.39 -29.01
N TYR A 388 4.49 -6.58 -30.03
CA TYR A 388 5.28 -6.84 -31.22
C TYR A 388 6.51 -5.95 -31.35
N SER A 389 7.05 -5.49 -30.22
CA SER A 389 8.15 -4.53 -30.27
C SER A 389 9.43 -5.12 -29.73
N LYS A 390 10.53 -4.84 -30.42
CA LYS A 390 11.88 -5.13 -29.96
C LYS A 390 12.59 -3.83 -29.61
N VAL A 391 13.20 -3.76 -28.44
CA VAL A 391 14.08 -2.65 -28.10
C VAL A 391 15.27 -2.64 -29.06
N VAL A 392 15.50 -1.50 -29.69
CA VAL A 392 16.66 -1.30 -30.55
C VAL A 392 17.90 -1.25 -29.67
N ASP A 393 18.92 -2.02 -30.02
CA ASP A 393 20.18 -2.06 -29.27
C ASP A 393 20.79 -0.66 -29.14
N GLY A 394 21.17 -0.26 -27.94
CA GLY A 394 21.68 1.09 -27.66
C GLY A 394 20.64 2.21 -27.64
N SER A 395 19.34 1.91 -27.76
CA SER A 395 18.27 2.90 -27.85
C SER A 395 17.78 3.46 -26.52
N LYS A 396 18.18 2.88 -25.37
CA LYS A 396 17.83 3.39 -24.05
C LYS A 396 18.65 4.62 -23.71
N LYS A 397 17.95 5.71 -23.43
CA LYS A 397 18.56 6.99 -23.05
C LYS A 397 17.91 7.49 -21.77
N ASP A 398 18.70 7.61 -20.73
CA ASP A 398 18.29 8.22 -19.46
C ASP A 398 18.59 9.73 -19.50
N ASN A 399 17.55 10.54 -19.45
CA ASN A 399 17.63 11.99 -19.46
C ASN A 399 17.50 12.61 -18.05
N GLY A 400 17.58 11.81 -17.00
CA GLY A 400 17.41 12.24 -15.60
C GLY A 400 15.95 12.31 -15.18
N ASP A 401 15.11 13.02 -15.88
CA ASP A 401 13.66 13.15 -15.59
C ASP A 401 12.79 12.16 -16.38
N SER A 402 13.35 11.57 -17.44
CA SER A 402 12.68 10.59 -18.28
C SER A 402 13.66 9.55 -18.81
N ILE A 403 13.11 8.41 -19.20
CA ILE A 403 13.81 7.36 -19.94
C ILE A 403 13.15 7.25 -21.31
N GLU A 404 13.94 7.39 -22.36
CA GLU A 404 13.51 7.18 -23.75
C GLU A 404 13.95 5.79 -24.19
N ILE A 405 13.02 5.04 -24.79
CA ILE A 405 13.32 3.72 -25.37
C ILE A 405 12.76 3.65 -26.78
N THR A 406 13.60 3.34 -27.73
CA THR A 406 13.19 3.11 -29.11
C THR A 406 12.97 1.63 -29.37
N TYR A 407 11.84 1.34 -29.95
CA TYR A 407 11.40 0.00 -30.33
C TYR A 407 11.30 -0.11 -31.85
N THR A 408 11.57 -1.29 -32.35
CA THR A 408 11.25 -1.64 -33.75
C THR A 408 9.98 -2.47 -33.75
N ASN A 409 8.98 -2.07 -34.52
CA ASN A 409 7.79 -2.89 -34.70
C ASN A 409 8.16 -4.15 -35.51
N ILE A 410 7.99 -5.32 -34.89
CA ILE A 410 8.20 -6.61 -35.53
C ILE A 410 6.82 -7.14 -35.94
N ASN A 411 6.33 -6.73 -37.08
CA ASN A 411 5.19 -7.39 -37.68
C ASN A 411 5.69 -8.64 -38.41
N GLU A 412 5.04 -9.77 -38.27
CA GLU A 412 5.42 -11.05 -38.92
C GLU A 412 5.56 -10.97 -40.43
N ASN A 413 4.97 -9.94 -41.05
CA ASN A 413 4.99 -9.68 -42.47
C ASN A 413 5.78 -8.43 -42.88
N ALA A 414 6.43 -7.71 -41.97
CA ALA A 414 7.15 -6.49 -42.28
C ALA A 414 8.64 -6.75 -42.44
N THR A 415 9.14 -6.50 -43.64
CA THR A 415 10.59 -6.55 -43.98
C THR A 415 11.38 -5.34 -43.47
N THR A 416 10.70 -4.29 -43.03
CA THR A 416 11.30 -3.09 -42.41
C THR A 416 10.30 -2.59 -41.37
N GLY A 417 10.63 -2.76 -40.05
CA GLY A 417 9.81 -2.22 -38.99
C GLY A 417 10.03 -0.71 -38.84
N ASP A 418 8.96 0.03 -38.64
CA ASP A 418 9.04 1.43 -38.23
C ASP A 418 9.56 1.51 -36.80
N ASN A 419 10.50 2.39 -36.57
CA ASN A 419 10.97 2.70 -35.23
C ASN A 419 10.00 3.69 -34.55
N TYR A 420 9.63 3.41 -33.32
CA TYR A 420 8.90 4.37 -32.51
C TYR A 420 9.56 4.48 -31.12
N THR A 421 9.47 5.65 -30.52
CA THR A 421 10.10 5.94 -29.23
C THR A 421 9.03 6.22 -28.19
N ASN A 422 9.06 5.47 -27.10
CA ASN A 422 8.28 5.76 -25.92
C ASN A 422 9.13 6.51 -24.90
N ILE A 423 8.48 7.45 -24.22
CA ILE A 423 9.09 8.24 -23.16
C ILE A 423 8.39 7.86 -21.85
N PHE A 424 9.19 7.52 -20.84
CA PHE A 424 8.73 7.16 -19.51
C PHE A 424 9.23 8.21 -18.53
N TYR A 425 8.30 8.82 -17.80
CA TYR A 425 8.56 9.95 -16.93
C TYR A 425 8.67 9.50 -15.47
N ARG A 426 9.66 10.02 -14.76
CA ARG A 426 9.81 9.77 -13.32
C ARG A 426 8.69 10.43 -12.53
N TYR A 427 8.26 9.81 -11.44
CA TYR A 427 7.08 10.17 -10.62
C TYR A 427 7.03 11.65 -10.19
N TYR A 428 8.17 12.30 -10.02
CA TYR A 428 8.24 13.69 -9.58
C TYR A 428 8.13 14.72 -10.70
N THR A 429 8.16 14.31 -11.94
CA THR A 429 8.03 15.22 -13.09
C THR A 429 6.57 15.58 -13.34
N GLU A 430 6.31 16.66 -14.04
CA GLU A 430 4.94 17.08 -14.39
C GLU A 430 4.15 15.95 -15.09
N ASN A 431 4.76 15.31 -16.09
CA ASN A 431 4.13 14.19 -16.77
C ASN A 431 4.06 12.93 -15.89
N GLY A 432 5.08 12.67 -15.06
CA GLY A 432 5.06 11.55 -14.13
C GLY A 432 3.92 11.64 -13.13
N GLN A 433 3.59 12.84 -12.67
CA GLN A 433 2.50 13.09 -11.74
C GLN A 433 1.11 12.81 -12.34
N LYS A 434 0.97 12.74 -13.67
CA LYS A 434 -0.28 12.31 -14.34
C LYS A 434 -0.66 10.87 -14.04
N ALA A 435 0.30 10.03 -13.62
CA ALA A 435 0.08 8.66 -13.16
C ALA A 435 -0.35 8.56 -11.68
N SER A 436 -0.40 9.68 -10.98
CA SER A 436 -0.79 9.74 -9.56
C SER A 436 -2.29 9.85 -9.39
N THR A 437 -2.81 9.31 -8.31
CA THR A 437 -4.22 9.41 -7.91
C THR A 437 -4.69 10.85 -7.60
N THR A 438 -3.77 11.78 -7.41
CA THR A 438 -4.05 13.20 -7.15
C THR A 438 -3.59 14.13 -8.27
N ARG A 439 -2.94 13.60 -9.31
CA ARG A 439 -2.26 14.36 -10.36
C ARG A 439 -1.17 15.31 -9.83
N ASN A 440 -0.67 15.04 -8.65
CA ASN A 440 0.50 15.69 -8.06
C ASN A 440 1.37 14.63 -7.36
N ILE A 441 2.50 15.06 -6.79
CA ILE A 441 3.48 14.18 -6.16
C ILE A 441 2.95 13.42 -4.93
N TYR A 442 1.85 13.89 -4.31
CA TYR A 442 1.38 13.40 -3.02
C TYR A 442 0.44 12.19 -3.10
N GLY A 443 -0.05 11.85 -4.29
CA GLY A 443 -0.93 10.68 -4.48
C GLY A 443 -0.19 9.35 -4.51
N ILE A 444 -0.97 8.30 -4.80
CA ILE A 444 -0.51 6.93 -4.99
C ILE A 444 -0.25 6.70 -6.47
N TYR A 445 0.82 5.98 -6.78
CA TYR A 445 1.25 5.63 -8.13
C TYR A 445 1.02 4.15 -8.42
N ASP A 446 1.23 3.75 -9.66
CA ASP A 446 1.19 2.36 -10.12
C ASP A 446 -0.20 1.68 -9.98
N MET A 447 -1.27 2.47 -9.77
CA MET A 447 -2.65 1.96 -9.72
C MET A 447 -3.25 1.74 -11.13
N SER A 448 -2.52 2.11 -12.17
CA SER A 448 -2.88 1.90 -13.57
C SER A 448 -1.64 1.45 -14.35
N GLY A 449 -1.64 0.23 -14.87
CA GLY A 449 -0.46 -0.37 -15.50
C GLY A 449 0.54 -0.91 -14.47
N GLY A 450 1.82 -0.94 -14.81
CA GLY A 450 2.81 -1.61 -13.97
C GLY A 450 2.64 -3.13 -13.99
N SER A 451 2.28 -3.70 -12.88
CA SER A 451 1.90 -5.11 -12.77
C SER A 451 0.49 -5.26 -12.20
N TRP A 452 -0.24 -6.27 -12.66
CA TRP A 452 -1.49 -6.63 -11.99
C TRP A 452 -1.25 -6.89 -10.50
N GLU A 453 -2.00 -6.25 -9.63
CA GLU A 453 -1.87 -6.40 -8.19
C GLU A 453 -2.87 -7.43 -7.66
N TYR A 454 -2.38 -8.50 -7.02
CA TYR A 454 -3.23 -9.46 -6.32
C TYR A 454 -3.92 -8.81 -5.12
N MET A 455 -5.21 -9.14 -4.96
CA MET A 455 -6.01 -8.75 -3.80
C MET A 455 -6.22 -9.92 -2.84
N ALA A 456 -6.34 -9.62 -1.55
CA ALA A 456 -6.71 -10.61 -0.54
C ALA A 456 -8.21 -10.95 -0.58
N ASN A 457 -8.71 -11.23 -1.79
CA ASN A 457 -10.12 -11.49 -2.07
C ASN A 457 -10.27 -12.71 -2.98
N TYR A 458 -11.23 -13.58 -2.67
CA TYR A 458 -11.42 -14.83 -3.41
C TYR A 458 -12.88 -15.30 -3.43
N LEU A 459 -13.20 -16.23 -4.37
CA LEU A 459 -14.49 -16.92 -4.41
C LEU A 459 -14.54 -18.09 -3.44
N GLY A 460 -15.47 -18.10 -2.50
CA GLY A 460 -15.64 -19.14 -1.49
C GLY A 460 -16.00 -20.53 -2.03
N SER A 461 -16.62 -20.61 -3.20
CA SER A 461 -16.93 -21.90 -3.85
C SER A 461 -15.70 -22.62 -4.43
N SER A 462 -14.54 -21.98 -4.44
CA SER A 462 -13.31 -22.52 -5.04
C SER A 462 -12.39 -23.18 -4.01
N ILE A 463 -12.94 -23.85 -3.01
CA ILE A 463 -12.22 -24.45 -1.88
C ILE A 463 -11.21 -25.54 -2.29
N GLU A 464 -11.36 -26.15 -3.47
CA GLU A 464 -10.39 -27.10 -4.02
C GLU A 464 -9.08 -26.43 -4.46
N ASN A 465 -9.08 -25.11 -4.65
CA ASN A 465 -7.87 -24.35 -4.91
C ASN A 465 -7.03 -24.25 -3.64
N THR A 466 -5.77 -24.71 -3.70
CA THR A 466 -4.86 -24.74 -2.55
C THR A 466 -4.68 -23.39 -1.89
N PHE A 467 -4.58 -22.31 -2.67
CA PHE A 467 -4.42 -20.97 -2.14
C PHE A 467 -5.69 -20.48 -1.42
N VAL A 468 -6.89 -20.75 -1.98
CA VAL A 468 -8.17 -20.45 -1.30
C VAL A 468 -8.26 -21.21 0.02
N SER A 469 -7.88 -22.51 0.04
CA SER A 469 -7.86 -23.31 1.26
C SER A 469 -6.93 -22.76 2.34
N ASN A 470 -5.85 -22.05 1.96
CA ASN A 470 -4.96 -21.38 2.89
C ASN A 470 -5.56 -20.07 3.42
N PHE A 471 -6.18 -19.27 2.53
CA PHE A 471 -6.87 -18.04 2.93
C PHE A 471 -8.02 -18.30 3.90
N LEU A 472 -8.77 -19.39 3.74
CA LEU A 472 -9.83 -19.80 4.68
C LEU A 472 -9.36 -20.01 6.12
N LYS A 473 -8.05 -20.16 6.35
CA LYS A 473 -7.45 -20.39 7.69
C LYS A 473 -7.00 -19.11 8.37
N ILE A 474 -7.01 -17.97 7.66
CA ILE A 474 -6.58 -16.69 8.21
C ILE A 474 -7.76 -15.89 8.77
N GLU A 475 -7.46 -14.92 9.63
CA GLU A 475 -8.49 -14.07 10.23
C GLU A 475 -9.24 -13.26 9.17
N PRO A 476 -10.56 -13.06 9.31
CA PRO A 476 -11.39 -12.30 8.36
C PRO A 476 -10.88 -10.88 8.06
N LYS A 477 -10.22 -10.24 9.01
CA LYS A 477 -9.65 -8.90 8.83
C LYS A 477 -8.58 -8.80 7.73
N TYR A 478 -8.00 -9.94 7.32
CA TYR A 478 -6.94 -10.00 6.30
C TYR A 478 -7.45 -10.41 4.92
N GLN A 479 -8.70 -10.80 4.79
CA GLN A 479 -9.25 -11.33 3.55
C GLN A 479 -10.75 -11.12 3.46
N THR A 480 -11.30 -11.09 2.25
CA THR A 480 -12.77 -11.05 2.05
C THR A 480 -13.19 -12.08 1.04
N GLN A 481 -14.18 -12.87 1.42
CA GLN A 481 -14.80 -13.88 0.58
C GLN A 481 -15.93 -13.28 -0.26
N TYR A 482 -15.96 -13.66 -1.54
CA TYR A 482 -17.07 -13.40 -2.45
C TYR A 482 -17.89 -14.66 -2.65
N ALA A 483 -19.20 -14.51 -2.81
CA ALA A 483 -20.09 -15.62 -3.09
C ALA A 483 -19.81 -16.19 -4.48
N GLY A 484 -19.67 -17.52 -4.56
CA GLY A 484 -19.52 -18.23 -5.81
C GLY A 484 -20.68 -19.20 -6.01
N THR A 485 -21.10 -19.40 -7.26
CA THR A 485 -22.23 -20.27 -7.61
C THR A 485 -21.85 -21.76 -7.68
N GLY A 486 -20.54 -22.08 -7.56
CA GLY A 486 -20.05 -23.47 -7.62
C GLY A 486 -19.98 -24.06 -9.02
N ALA A 487 -20.35 -23.31 -10.04
CA ALA A 487 -20.30 -23.77 -11.42
C ALA A 487 -18.83 -23.76 -11.94
N THR A 488 -18.52 -24.65 -12.88
CA THR A 488 -17.15 -24.97 -13.31
C THR A 488 -16.75 -24.38 -14.66
N SER A 489 -17.68 -23.82 -15.42
CA SER A 489 -17.38 -23.27 -16.74
C SER A 489 -17.08 -21.77 -16.71
N SER A 490 -16.36 -21.28 -17.70
CA SER A 490 -15.63 -20.02 -17.54
C SER A 490 -16.45 -18.73 -17.75
N THR A 491 -17.42 -18.72 -18.63
CA THR A 491 -18.02 -17.43 -19.06
C THR A 491 -19.36 -17.17 -18.36
N GLU A 492 -20.21 -18.17 -18.28
CA GLU A 492 -21.52 -18.06 -17.63
C GLU A 492 -21.35 -17.87 -16.11
N ASP A 493 -20.38 -18.58 -15.52
CA ASP A 493 -20.09 -18.49 -14.08
C ASP A 493 -19.64 -17.11 -13.64
N ARG A 494 -18.88 -16.40 -14.44
CA ARG A 494 -18.43 -15.04 -14.13
C ARG A 494 -19.61 -14.10 -13.97
N THR A 495 -20.58 -14.17 -14.88
CA THR A 495 -21.79 -13.34 -14.82
C THR A 495 -22.65 -13.71 -13.60
N LEU A 496 -22.83 -15.00 -13.33
CA LEU A 496 -23.59 -15.47 -12.16
C LEU A 496 -22.92 -15.07 -10.85
N ASN A 497 -21.59 -15.21 -10.77
CA ASN A 497 -20.83 -14.81 -9.60
C ASN A 497 -20.85 -13.29 -9.39
N TYR A 498 -20.77 -12.50 -10.47
CA TYR A 498 -20.88 -11.05 -10.40
C TYR A 498 -22.27 -10.65 -9.83
N GLU A 499 -23.35 -11.20 -10.37
CA GLU A 499 -24.72 -10.95 -9.91
C GLU A 499 -24.96 -11.40 -8.46
N ALA A 500 -24.33 -12.51 -8.03
CA ALA A 500 -24.45 -13.01 -6.66
C ALA A 500 -23.82 -12.04 -5.63
N ASN A 501 -22.90 -11.17 -6.07
CA ASN A 501 -22.20 -10.21 -5.23
C ASN A 501 -22.68 -8.75 -5.38
N LYS A 502 -23.83 -8.52 -6.01
CA LYS A 502 -24.39 -7.18 -6.21
C LYS A 502 -24.67 -6.38 -4.91
N GLY A 503 -24.69 -7.07 -3.77
CA GLY A 503 -24.83 -6.44 -2.44
C GLY A 503 -23.52 -5.89 -1.86
N LYS A 504 -22.35 -6.25 -2.42
CA LYS A 504 -21.08 -5.67 -2.03
C LYS A 504 -20.92 -4.29 -2.66
N TYR A 505 -20.39 -3.35 -1.90
CA TYR A 505 -20.17 -1.97 -2.32
C TYR A 505 -18.83 -1.46 -1.77
N GLY A 506 -18.33 -0.36 -2.31
CA GLY A 506 -17.04 0.21 -1.89
C GLY A 506 -15.81 -0.55 -2.38
N ASP A 507 -15.98 -1.53 -3.26
CA ASP A 507 -14.90 -2.39 -3.76
C ASP A 507 -14.46 -2.07 -5.20
N ALA A 508 -15.02 -1.03 -5.79
CA ALA A 508 -14.80 -0.62 -7.18
C ALA A 508 -15.06 -1.76 -8.18
N ILE A 509 -16.13 -2.52 -7.99
CA ILE A 509 -16.55 -3.62 -8.87
C ILE A 509 -18.00 -3.39 -9.35
N TRP A 510 -19.00 -3.63 -8.48
CA TRP A 510 -20.40 -3.52 -8.89
C TRP A 510 -20.78 -2.09 -9.27
N GLU A 511 -20.40 -1.13 -8.47
CA GLU A 511 -20.79 0.27 -8.65
C GLU A 511 -20.18 0.91 -9.90
N THR A 512 -19.04 0.40 -10.36
CA THR A 512 -18.19 1.00 -11.40
C THR A 512 -18.11 0.18 -12.69
N SER A 513 -18.89 -0.89 -12.82
CA SER A 513 -18.93 -1.72 -14.03
C SER A 513 -20.32 -2.33 -14.23
N ASN A 514 -20.59 -2.83 -15.43
CA ASN A 514 -21.82 -3.59 -15.72
C ASN A 514 -21.60 -5.11 -15.75
N GLY A 515 -20.42 -5.59 -15.31
CA GLY A 515 -20.13 -7.00 -15.14
C GLY A 515 -19.89 -7.81 -16.41
N CYS A 516 -19.80 -7.18 -17.58
CA CYS A 516 -19.40 -7.91 -18.77
C CYS A 516 -17.96 -8.38 -18.70
N ASN A 517 -17.55 -9.27 -19.59
CA ASN A 517 -16.18 -9.70 -19.75
C ASN A 517 -15.52 -8.86 -20.86
N GLY A 518 -14.76 -7.84 -20.49
CA GLY A 518 -14.13 -6.92 -21.44
C GLY A 518 -13.98 -5.50 -20.90
N GLN A 519 -14.05 -4.53 -21.77
CA GLN A 519 -13.95 -3.10 -21.45
C GLN A 519 -15.29 -2.57 -20.90
N CYS A 520 -15.64 -2.96 -19.68
CA CYS A 520 -16.96 -2.76 -19.11
C CYS A 520 -16.94 -2.07 -17.74
N ALA A 521 -15.81 -1.62 -17.29
CA ALA A 521 -15.68 -0.74 -16.13
C ALA A 521 -15.49 0.72 -16.56
N TRP A 522 -15.62 1.66 -15.62
CA TRP A 522 -15.37 3.07 -15.88
C TRP A 522 -14.03 3.31 -16.58
N ASN A 523 -13.98 4.36 -17.37
CA ASN A 523 -12.80 4.73 -18.15
C ASN A 523 -12.37 3.69 -19.22
N VAL A 524 -13.29 2.81 -19.62
CA VAL A 524 -12.99 1.70 -20.55
C VAL A 524 -12.06 0.64 -19.92
N ASP A 525 -11.92 0.64 -18.61
CA ASP A 525 -11.07 -0.31 -17.90
C ASP A 525 -11.62 -1.75 -18.03
N TYR A 526 -10.70 -2.72 -17.98
CA TYR A 526 -11.06 -4.13 -18.20
C TYR A 526 -11.78 -4.72 -17.00
N SER A 527 -12.86 -5.43 -17.21
CA SER A 527 -13.61 -6.14 -16.17
C SER A 527 -13.74 -7.63 -16.48
N ASN A 528 -13.43 -8.47 -15.50
CA ASN A 528 -13.57 -9.92 -15.60
C ASN A 528 -13.69 -10.53 -14.21
N PHE A 529 -14.89 -10.91 -13.81
CA PHE A 529 -15.14 -11.41 -12.46
C PHE A 529 -14.53 -12.80 -12.26
N PRO A 530 -14.06 -13.16 -11.04
CA PRO A 530 -13.56 -14.48 -10.70
C PRO A 530 -14.56 -15.63 -10.93
N TYR A 531 -14.00 -16.82 -11.18
CA TYR A 531 -14.74 -18.07 -11.32
C TYR A 531 -13.94 -19.22 -10.69
N ALA A 532 -14.51 -20.41 -10.58
CA ALA A 532 -13.97 -21.51 -9.77
C ALA A 532 -12.48 -21.81 -10.00
N SER A 533 -12.01 -21.84 -11.27
CA SER A 533 -10.60 -22.13 -11.57
C SER A 533 -9.67 -20.92 -11.37
N ASN A 534 -10.19 -19.70 -11.40
CA ASN A 534 -9.45 -18.45 -11.19
C ASN A 534 -10.16 -17.61 -10.10
N PRO A 535 -10.06 -18.02 -8.82
CA PRO A 535 -10.89 -17.48 -7.75
C PRO A 535 -10.42 -16.12 -7.19
N PHE A 536 -9.18 -15.71 -7.44
CA PHE A 536 -8.62 -14.48 -6.89
C PHE A 536 -8.83 -13.29 -7.80
N PHE A 537 -8.96 -12.11 -7.19
CA PHE A 537 -8.97 -10.83 -7.91
C PHE A 537 -7.55 -10.30 -8.10
N ILE A 538 -7.34 -9.66 -9.24
CA ILE A 538 -6.19 -8.81 -9.54
C ILE A 538 -6.68 -7.48 -10.08
N ARG A 539 -5.96 -6.39 -9.80
CA ARG A 539 -6.37 -5.01 -10.08
C ARG A 539 -5.32 -4.24 -10.88
N GLY A 540 -5.74 -3.10 -11.47
CA GLY A 540 -4.87 -2.10 -12.06
C GLY A 540 -4.48 -2.31 -13.51
N GLY A 541 -4.48 -3.52 -14.00
CA GLY A 541 -3.88 -3.84 -15.30
C GLY A 541 -2.36 -3.98 -15.21
N ASN A 542 -1.72 -4.37 -16.30
CA ASN A 542 -0.27 -4.45 -16.38
C ASN A 542 0.30 -3.52 -17.45
N TYR A 543 1.61 -3.46 -17.54
CA TYR A 543 2.38 -2.62 -18.44
C TYR A 543 2.06 -2.79 -19.95
N SER A 544 1.37 -3.85 -20.34
CA SER A 544 1.00 -4.14 -21.74
C SER A 544 -0.50 -3.99 -22.03
N ASP A 545 -1.31 -3.67 -21.05
CA ASP A 545 -2.76 -3.60 -21.21
C ASP A 545 -3.25 -2.26 -21.82
N GLY A 546 -2.39 -1.26 -21.92
CA GLY A 546 -2.72 0.00 -22.57
C GLY A 546 -3.91 0.72 -21.93
N SER A 547 -4.84 1.17 -22.77
CA SER A 547 -6.03 1.92 -22.35
C SER A 547 -7.02 1.14 -21.49
N VAL A 548 -6.88 -0.19 -21.39
CA VAL A 548 -7.76 -1.02 -20.56
C VAL A 548 -7.20 -1.25 -19.16
N ALA A 549 -5.97 -0.84 -18.89
CA ALA A 549 -5.45 -0.74 -17.53
C ALA A 549 -6.02 0.48 -16.82
N GLY A 550 -6.29 0.40 -15.55
CA GLY A 550 -6.79 1.55 -14.78
C GLY A 550 -7.33 1.19 -13.40
N LEU A 551 -7.73 2.22 -12.67
CA LEU A 551 -8.25 2.12 -11.30
C LEU A 551 -9.42 1.14 -11.15
N PHE A 552 -10.26 1.05 -12.17
CA PHE A 552 -11.47 0.23 -12.15
C PHE A 552 -11.27 -1.11 -12.85
N SER A 553 -10.06 -1.38 -13.36
CA SER A 553 -9.70 -2.69 -13.88
C SER A 553 -9.74 -3.76 -12.80
N PHE A 554 -10.39 -4.90 -13.13
CA PHE A 554 -10.30 -6.12 -12.33
C PHE A 554 -10.32 -7.35 -13.22
N TYR A 555 -9.54 -8.36 -12.83
CA TYR A 555 -9.45 -9.62 -13.55
C TYR A 555 -9.38 -10.78 -12.57
N SER A 556 -9.59 -11.99 -13.08
CA SER A 556 -9.57 -13.22 -12.31
C SER A 556 -8.23 -13.95 -12.44
N ASN A 557 -7.75 -14.55 -11.36
CA ASN A 557 -6.52 -15.35 -11.38
C ASN A 557 -6.57 -16.55 -10.41
N ASN A 558 -5.70 -17.53 -10.66
CA ASN A 558 -5.64 -18.76 -9.89
C ASN A 558 -4.75 -18.71 -8.63
N GLY A 559 -4.04 -17.62 -8.37
CA GLY A 559 -3.13 -17.47 -7.22
C GLY A 559 -1.68 -17.79 -7.50
N TRP A 560 -1.34 -18.31 -8.69
CA TRP A 560 0.02 -18.64 -9.08
C TRP A 560 0.87 -17.39 -9.37
N SER A 561 2.18 -17.59 -9.35
CA SER A 561 3.17 -16.57 -9.69
C SER A 561 3.29 -16.36 -11.21
N TYR A 562 3.35 -15.09 -11.63
CA TYR A 562 3.54 -14.72 -13.03
C TYR A 562 4.43 -13.47 -13.16
N ASN A 563 5.02 -13.27 -14.34
CA ASN A 563 5.92 -12.15 -14.64
C ASN A 563 5.24 -10.76 -14.68
N TYR A 564 3.94 -10.68 -14.56
CA TYR A 564 3.14 -9.46 -14.59
C TYR A 564 2.15 -9.40 -13.43
N ARG A 565 2.47 -10.08 -12.31
CA ARG A 565 1.69 -10.07 -11.07
C ARG A 565 2.55 -9.56 -9.93
N SER A 566 2.03 -8.57 -9.23
CA SER A 566 2.63 -7.93 -8.07
C SER A 566 1.59 -7.76 -6.96
N PHE A 567 1.82 -6.84 -6.05
CA PHE A 567 0.92 -6.56 -4.93
C PHE A 567 1.21 -5.20 -4.30
N ARG A 568 0.27 -4.77 -3.48
CA ARG A 568 0.39 -3.57 -2.66
C ARG A 568 0.12 -3.89 -1.20
N VAL A 569 0.82 -3.19 -0.30
CA VAL A 569 0.68 -3.33 1.15
C VAL A 569 -0.19 -2.22 1.70
N VAL A 570 -1.01 -2.57 2.69
CA VAL A 570 -1.83 -1.66 3.49
C VAL A 570 -1.51 -1.84 4.97
N LEU A 571 -1.54 -0.72 5.73
CA LEU A 571 -1.33 -0.69 7.17
C LEU A 571 -2.51 0.01 7.86
N PHE A 572 -2.90 -0.50 9.02
CA PHE A 572 -3.93 0.09 9.87
C PHE A 572 -3.74 -0.24 11.35
#